data_fd3f9c382dca06f055b9fb968ece8750
#
_entry.id   fd3f9c382dca06f055b9fb968ece8750
#
_cell.length_a   1.000
_cell.length_b   1.000
_cell.length_c   1.000
_cell.angle_alpha   90.00
_cell.angle_beta   90.00
_cell.angle_gamma   90.00
#
_symmetry.space_group_name_H-M   'P 1'
#
loop_
_entity.id
_entity.type
_entity.pdbx_description
1 polymer ?
#
loop_
_entity_poly.entity_id
_entity_poly.type
_entity_poly.pdbx_seq_one_letter_code
_entity_poly.pdbx_strand_id
1 'polypeptide(L)'
;LKLSWHGRNNSTSTFNKDKIEKIKKKVNNKDLKIVDVKKSNKKKYSPALYDLTELQRDANKIFGYSAKETLSIMQKLYEHHKVLTYPRTDSRYLTDDIVDTLKDRIKAVNTSEYSKVCMKLLKTKIKPNKSFVDNSKVSDHHAIIPTEERVFLGDLSDKERKIYDLVVKRFLSVLCPPFEYEQTTIKGVCEGETFTANGNKINKLGWRENYTVDDNETYDGIIDVNVGEVLNVESVKIESKKTNPPSYLNEATLLTEMEKNNLGTVATRADIIEKLFNSFFVEMKNKEIHITSKGRQLLDLAPKDLK
;
A
#
# COMPACT_ATOMS: atom_id res chain seq x y z
N LEU A 1 -14.88 -25.19 5.34
CA LEU A 1 -14.89 -24.18 4.27
C LEU A 1 -15.86 -23.05 4.63
N LYS A 2 -15.40 -21.78 4.63
CA LYS A 2 -16.25 -20.60 4.87
C LYS A 2 -16.61 -19.97 3.54
N LEU A 3 -17.91 -19.85 3.25
CA LEU A 3 -18.41 -19.18 2.04
C LEU A 3 -19.24 -17.95 2.41
N SER A 4 -19.20 -16.94 1.57
CA SER A 4 -20.00 -15.71 1.68
C SER A 4 -21.15 -15.74 0.68
N TRP A 5 -22.35 -15.35 1.12
CA TRP A 5 -23.50 -15.22 0.24
C TRP A 5 -23.33 -14.11 -0.79
N HIS A 6 -23.84 -14.32 -1.99
CA HIS A 6 -23.90 -13.34 -3.07
C HIS A 6 -25.33 -13.12 -3.53
N GLY A 7 -25.80 -11.87 -3.42
CA GLY A 7 -27.08 -11.45 -3.97
C GLY A 7 -27.01 -11.15 -5.47
N ARG A 8 -28.13 -10.72 -6.02
CA ARG A 8 -28.17 -10.13 -7.36
C ARG A 8 -27.17 -8.99 -7.43
N ASN A 9 -26.47 -8.74 -8.49
CA ASN A 9 -25.41 -7.74 -8.65
C ASN A 9 -24.11 -8.02 -7.88
N ASN A 10 -23.82 -9.27 -7.52
CA ASN A 10 -22.61 -9.67 -6.77
C ASN A 10 -22.42 -8.98 -5.41
N SER A 11 -23.47 -8.40 -4.83
CA SER A 11 -23.39 -7.83 -3.48
C SER A 11 -23.29 -8.93 -2.44
N THR A 12 -22.36 -8.79 -1.50
CA THR A 12 -22.18 -9.70 -0.35
C THR A 12 -22.93 -9.23 0.91
N SER A 13 -23.73 -8.15 0.79
CA SER A 13 -24.49 -7.56 1.88
C SER A 13 -25.84 -7.04 1.42
N THR A 14 -26.75 -6.82 2.36
CA THR A 14 -28.06 -6.22 2.11
C THR A 14 -28.51 -5.40 3.30
N PHE A 15 -29.23 -4.32 3.07
CA PHE A 15 -29.92 -3.54 4.11
C PHE A 15 -31.27 -4.15 4.52
N ASN A 16 -31.73 -5.17 3.82
CA ASN A 16 -33.00 -5.82 4.13
C ASN A 16 -32.78 -7.00 5.08
N LYS A 17 -33.11 -6.78 6.36
CA LYS A 17 -32.94 -7.78 7.42
C LYS A 17 -33.84 -9.00 7.20
N ASP A 18 -35.09 -8.82 6.80
CA ASP A 18 -36.04 -9.92 6.60
C ASP A 18 -35.59 -10.85 5.47
N LYS A 19 -35.00 -10.27 4.41
CA LYS A 19 -34.46 -11.03 3.31
C LYS A 19 -33.33 -11.95 3.77
N ILE A 20 -32.37 -11.44 4.55
CA ILE A 20 -31.22 -12.25 4.97
C ILE A 20 -31.61 -13.32 5.99
N GLU A 21 -32.57 -13.02 6.86
CA GLU A 21 -33.11 -14.01 7.79
C GLU A 21 -33.87 -15.15 7.06
N LYS A 22 -34.62 -14.82 6.01
CA LYS A 22 -35.26 -15.83 5.13
C LYS A 22 -34.21 -16.72 4.45
N ILE A 23 -33.15 -16.13 3.93
CA ILE A 23 -32.03 -16.86 3.30
C ILE A 23 -31.39 -17.79 4.32
N LYS A 24 -31.08 -17.30 5.54
CA LYS A 24 -30.51 -18.13 6.61
C LYS A 24 -31.37 -19.34 6.91
N LYS A 25 -32.69 -19.16 7.12
CA LYS A 25 -33.61 -20.27 7.40
C LYS A 25 -33.67 -21.26 6.25
N LYS A 26 -33.61 -20.77 4.99
CA LYS A 26 -33.68 -21.55 3.78
C LYS A 26 -32.50 -22.50 3.59
N VAL A 27 -31.29 -22.04 3.93
CA VAL A 27 -30.04 -22.76 3.66
C VAL A 27 -29.46 -23.51 4.86
N ASN A 28 -29.95 -23.27 6.07
CA ASN A 28 -29.43 -23.87 7.28
C ASN A 28 -29.69 -25.39 7.29
N ASN A 29 -28.65 -26.18 7.58
CA ASN A 29 -28.68 -27.64 7.55
C ASN A 29 -29.14 -28.21 6.19
N LYS A 30 -28.81 -27.54 5.10
CA LYS A 30 -29.09 -27.98 3.73
C LYS A 30 -27.79 -28.30 2.99
N ASP A 31 -27.93 -28.94 1.84
CA ASP A 31 -26.81 -29.30 1.00
C ASP A 31 -26.44 -28.13 0.09
N LEU A 32 -25.15 -27.83 0.04
CA LEU A 32 -24.55 -26.87 -0.87
C LEU A 32 -23.81 -27.63 -1.96
N LYS A 33 -24.23 -27.48 -3.20
CA LYS A 33 -23.56 -28.06 -4.37
C LYS A 33 -22.51 -27.11 -4.92
N ILE A 34 -21.28 -27.59 -5.09
CA ILE A 34 -20.21 -26.87 -5.76
C ILE A 34 -20.51 -26.84 -7.27
N VAL A 35 -20.66 -25.64 -7.82
CA VAL A 35 -21.03 -25.46 -9.25
C VAL A 35 -19.88 -24.93 -10.08
N ASP A 36 -18.86 -24.30 -9.47
CA ASP A 36 -17.70 -23.78 -10.18
C ASP A 36 -16.48 -23.73 -9.26
N VAL A 37 -15.31 -24.10 -9.78
CA VAL A 37 -14.01 -23.98 -9.12
C VAL A 37 -13.02 -23.41 -10.12
N LYS A 38 -12.58 -22.16 -9.89
CA LYS A 38 -11.62 -21.47 -10.74
C LYS A 38 -10.29 -21.32 -10.04
N LYS A 39 -9.23 -21.84 -10.62
CA LYS A 39 -7.84 -21.60 -10.19
C LYS A 39 -7.16 -20.69 -11.20
N SER A 40 -6.50 -19.64 -10.73
CA SER A 40 -5.76 -18.70 -11.59
C SER A 40 -4.45 -18.27 -10.94
N ASN A 41 -3.36 -18.37 -11.70
CA ASN A 41 -2.07 -17.84 -11.27
C ASN A 41 -2.07 -16.32 -11.43
N LYS A 42 -1.75 -15.64 -10.34
CA LYS A 42 -1.67 -14.18 -10.25
C LYS A 42 -0.24 -13.74 -9.96
N LYS A 43 0.13 -12.60 -10.52
CA LYS A 43 1.39 -11.92 -10.25
C LYS A 43 1.10 -10.52 -9.74
N LYS A 44 1.76 -10.14 -8.63
CA LYS A 44 1.71 -8.78 -8.09
C LYS A 44 3.12 -8.22 -8.09
N TYR A 45 3.33 -7.18 -8.86
CA TYR A 45 4.61 -6.46 -8.88
C TYR A 45 4.76 -5.60 -7.62
N SER A 46 6.00 -5.25 -7.30
CA SER A 46 6.27 -4.31 -6.21
C SER A 46 5.60 -2.96 -6.47
N PRO A 47 5.29 -2.19 -5.44
CA PRO A 47 4.99 -0.78 -5.62
C PRO A 47 6.16 -0.08 -6.35
N ALA A 48 5.88 1.00 -7.08
CA ALA A 48 6.91 1.81 -7.75
C ALA A 48 7.89 2.42 -6.74
N LEU A 49 9.03 2.92 -7.21
CA LEU A 49 9.97 3.69 -6.39
C LEU A 49 9.29 4.88 -5.71
N TYR A 50 9.94 5.45 -4.73
CA TYR A 50 9.44 6.63 -4.04
C TYR A 50 9.70 7.92 -4.81
N ASP A 51 8.65 8.74 -4.95
CA ASP A 51 8.73 10.18 -4.95
C ASP A 51 8.64 10.71 -3.50
N LEU A 52 8.78 12.02 -3.30
CA LEU A 52 8.69 12.59 -1.95
C LEU A 52 7.31 12.40 -1.33
N THR A 53 6.25 12.62 -2.09
CA THR A 53 4.87 12.56 -1.58
C THR A 53 4.52 11.16 -1.07
N GLU A 54 4.88 10.13 -1.83
CA GLU A 54 4.61 8.75 -1.42
C GLU A 54 5.44 8.32 -0.21
N LEU A 55 6.71 8.78 -0.15
CA LEU A 55 7.54 8.53 1.03
C LEU A 55 6.96 9.20 2.28
N GLN A 56 6.47 10.43 2.15
CA GLN A 56 5.80 11.14 3.25
C GLN A 56 4.52 10.41 3.70
N ARG A 57 3.73 9.88 2.76
CA ARG A 57 2.53 9.08 3.07
C ARG A 57 2.87 7.82 3.85
N ASP A 58 3.84 7.06 3.39
CA ASP A 58 4.25 5.80 4.05
C ASP A 58 4.87 6.09 5.42
N ALA A 59 5.71 7.11 5.54
CA ALA A 59 6.31 7.53 6.81
C ALA A 59 5.23 7.97 7.84
N ASN A 60 4.22 8.72 7.39
CA ASN A 60 3.11 9.10 8.24
C ASN A 60 2.27 7.89 8.67
N LYS A 61 1.90 7.02 7.71
CA LYS A 61 1.10 5.83 7.98
C LYS A 61 1.78 4.86 8.94
N ILE A 62 3.08 4.62 8.76
CA ILE A 62 3.82 3.57 9.48
C ILE A 62 4.38 4.11 10.81
N PHE A 63 4.95 5.31 10.80
CA PHE A 63 5.67 5.88 11.94
C PHE A 63 4.97 7.07 12.58
N GLY A 64 3.94 7.64 11.95
CA GLY A 64 3.28 8.86 12.41
C GLY A 64 4.10 10.13 12.17
N TYR A 65 5.13 10.10 11.30
CA TYR A 65 5.93 11.28 10.99
C TYR A 65 5.14 12.27 10.15
N SER A 66 5.29 13.57 10.44
CA SER A 66 4.70 14.61 9.60
C SER A 66 5.41 14.69 8.24
N ALA A 67 4.72 15.29 7.27
CA ALA A 67 5.32 15.55 5.95
C ALA A 67 6.59 16.38 6.05
N LYS A 68 6.59 17.40 6.93
CA LYS A 68 7.76 18.26 7.17
C LYS A 68 8.90 17.52 7.85
N GLU A 69 8.59 16.72 8.87
CA GLU A 69 9.59 15.90 9.55
C GLU A 69 10.25 14.92 8.59
N THR A 70 9.45 14.23 7.77
CA THR A 70 9.96 13.29 6.76
C THR A 70 10.90 13.99 5.77
N LEU A 71 10.53 15.18 5.26
CA LEU A 71 11.38 15.96 4.37
C LEU A 71 12.69 16.37 5.06
N SER A 72 12.64 16.80 6.31
CA SER A 72 13.83 17.20 7.08
C SER A 72 14.80 16.01 7.26
N ILE A 73 14.28 14.82 7.56
CA ILE A 73 15.08 13.61 7.67
C ILE A 73 15.70 13.25 6.32
N MET A 74 14.92 13.32 5.25
CA MET A 74 15.41 13.06 3.89
C MET A 74 16.53 14.02 3.47
N GLN A 75 16.41 15.31 3.80
CA GLN A 75 17.46 16.28 3.52
C GLN A 75 18.77 15.93 4.22
N LYS A 76 18.72 15.45 5.47
CA LYS A 76 19.93 14.99 6.17
C LYS A 76 20.54 13.74 5.51
N LEU A 77 19.72 12.78 5.11
CA LEU A 77 20.17 11.56 4.40
C LEU A 77 20.81 11.89 3.05
N TYR A 78 20.33 12.95 2.37
CA TYR A 78 20.86 13.42 1.11
C TYR A 78 22.10 14.33 1.27
N GLU A 79 22.01 15.40 2.09
CA GLU A 79 23.03 16.44 2.16
C GLU A 79 24.21 16.04 3.05
N HIS A 80 23.92 15.49 4.23
CA HIS A 80 24.93 15.16 5.23
C HIS A 80 25.49 13.75 5.03
N HIS A 81 24.62 12.72 5.06
CA HIS A 81 25.05 11.33 4.92
C HIS A 81 25.33 10.94 3.47
N LYS A 82 24.75 11.61 2.49
CA LYS A 82 24.88 11.37 1.03
C LYS A 82 24.48 9.97 0.59
N VAL A 83 23.65 9.27 1.37
CA VAL A 83 23.27 7.88 1.16
C VAL A 83 21.97 7.71 0.37
N LEU A 84 21.21 8.79 0.14
CA LEU A 84 20.01 8.82 -0.71
C LEU A 84 20.12 9.91 -1.76
N THR A 85 19.39 9.77 -2.86
CA THR A 85 19.31 10.77 -3.93
C THR A 85 18.42 11.96 -3.55
N TYR A 86 18.36 12.98 -4.39
CA TYR A 86 17.66 14.23 -4.14
C TYR A 86 16.20 14.02 -3.72
N PRO A 87 15.74 14.59 -2.59
CA PRO A 87 14.45 14.25 -2.01
C PRO A 87 13.25 14.91 -2.69
N ARG A 88 13.39 16.08 -3.32
CA ARG A 88 12.24 16.85 -3.86
C ARG A 88 11.96 16.47 -5.31
N THR A 89 11.57 15.24 -5.54
CA THR A 89 11.19 14.70 -6.84
C THR A 89 9.74 14.23 -6.83
N ASP A 90 9.06 14.39 -7.94
CA ASP A 90 7.74 13.85 -8.25
C ASP A 90 7.80 12.56 -9.08
N SER A 91 9.00 12.19 -9.53
CA SER A 91 9.20 10.98 -10.31
C SER A 91 9.33 9.74 -9.44
N ARG A 92 8.75 8.64 -9.91
CA ARG A 92 8.88 7.29 -9.37
C ARG A 92 9.67 6.37 -10.29
N TYR A 93 10.38 6.97 -11.26
CA TYR A 93 11.09 6.25 -12.30
C TYR A 93 12.56 6.65 -12.31
N LEU A 94 13.37 5.77 -12.85
CA LEU A 94 14.78 6.00 -13.15
C LEU A 94 14.95 6.31 -14.63
N THR A 95 16.04 6.94 -14.98
CA THR A 95 16.53 7.12 -16.35
C THR A 95 17.45 5.96 -16.75
N ASP A 96 17.66 5.76 -18.04
CA ASP A 96 18.45 4.65 -18.56
C ASP A 96 19.92 4.69 -18.09
N ASP A 97 20.49 5.88 -17.90
CA ASP A 97 21.86 6.09 -17.41
C ASP A 97 22.08 5.56 -15.99
N ILE A 98 21.02 5.56 -15.15
CA ILE A 98 21.09 5.05 -13.78
C ILE A 98 21.21 3.52 -13.76
N VAL A 99 20.75 2.83 -14.80
CA VAL A 99 20.70 1.36 -14.83
C VAL A 99 22.08 0.72 -14.63
N ASP A 100 23.11 1.31 -15.19
CA ASP A 100 24.48 0.79 -15.08
C ASP A 100 25.04 0.90 -13.67
N THR A 101 24.54 1.84 -12.86
CA THR A 101 24.96 2.07 -11.47
C THR A 101 24.21 1.17 -10.47
N LEU A 102 23.13 0.49 -10.85
CA LEU A 102 22.28 -0.26 -9.92
C LEU A 102 23.04 -1.32 -9.12
N LYS A 103 24.01 -1.98 -9.73
CA LYS A 103 24.80 -3.01 -9.02
C LYS A 103 25.68 -2.40 -7.93
N ASP A 104 26.23 -1.20 -8.14
CA ASP A 104 27.07 -0.54 -7.15
C ASP A 104 26.22 -0.01 -6.00
N ARG A 105 25.02 0.48 -6.30
CA ARG A 105 24.01 0.85 -5.28
C ARG A 105 23.57 -0.35 -4.43
N ILE A 106 23.36 -1.54 -5.05
CA ILE A 106 23.05 -2.76 -4.31
C ILE A 106 24.23 -3.16 -3.41
N LYS A 107 25.49 -3.00 -3.87
CA LYS A 107 26.68 -3.26 -3.03
C LYS A 107 26.75 -2.27 -1.84
N ALA A 108 26.44 -1.01 -2.09
CA ALA A 108 26.48 0.04 -1.04
C ALA A 108 25.48 -0.24 0.08
N VAL A 109 24.27 -0.70 -0.24
CA VAL A 109 23.22 -1.03 0.75
C VAL A 109 23.36 -2.44 1.34
N ASN A 110 24.35 -3.23 0.91
CA ASN A 110 24.53 -4.62 1.36
C ASN A 110 25.02 -4.68 2.81
N THR A 111 24.15 -4.33 3.75
CA THR A 111 24.34 -4.50 5.19
C THR A 111 23.71 -5.83 5.64
N SER A 112 23.93 -6.22 6.92
CA SER A 112 23.39 -7.47 7.47
C SER A 112 21.89 -7.64 7.23
N GLU A 113 21.11 -6.55 7.36
CA GLU A 113 19.66 -6.56 7.22
C GLU A 113 19.18 -6.88 5.79
N TYR A 114 19.92 -6.43 4.77
CA TYR A 114 19.55 -6.60 3.35
C TYR A 114 20.39 -7.62 2.61
N SER A 115 21.40 -8.22 3.27
CA SER A 115 22.43 -9.05 2.66
C SER A 115 21.86 -10.20 1.82
N LYS A 116 20.85 -10.90 2.33
CA LYS A 116 20.22 -12.03 1.63
C LYS A 116 19.70 -11.64 0.23
N VAL A 117 19.01 -10.52 0.16
CA VAL A 117 18.40 -10.03 -1.09
C VAL A 117 19.46 -9.42 -2.00
N CYS A 118 20.37 -8.60 -1.46
CA CYS A 118 21.47 -8.02 -2.20
C CYS A 118 22.32 -9.09 -2.91
N MET A 119 22.68 -10.16 -2.19
CA MET A 119 23.45 -11.26 -2.77
C MET A 119 22.69 -12.00 -3.89
N LYS A 120 21.37 -12.18 -3.76
CA LYS A 120 20.56 -12.75 -4.85
C LYS A 120 20.58 -11.84 -6.08
N LEU A 121 20.35 -10.52 -5.88
CA LEU A 121 20.31 -9.55 -6.97
C LEU A 121 21.66 -9.39 -7.68
N LEU A 122 22.77 -9.37 -6.94
CA LEU A 122 24.11 -9.25 -7.50
C LEU A 122 24.50 -10.43 -8.39
N LYS A 123 23.97 -11.65 -8.14
CA LYS A 123 24.17 -12.84 -8.95
C LYS A 123 23.34 -12.85 -10.23
N THR A 124 22.33 -11.98 -10.34
CA THR A 124 21.43 -11.93 -11.49
C THR A 124 21.75 -10.74 -12.40
N LYS A 125 21.40 -10.86 -13.69
CA LYS A 125 21.40 -9.70 -14.58
C LYS A 125 20.15 -8.88 -14.32
N ILE A 126 20.31 -7.65 -13.85
CA ILE A 126 19.21 -6.71 -13.70
C ILE A 126 18.73 -6.34 -15.09
N LYS A 127 17.44 -6.58 -15.37
CA LYS A 127 16.82 -6.22 -16.64
C LYS A 127 15.92 -5.00 -16.38
N PRO A 128 16.27 -3.82 -16.92
CA PRO A 128 15.40 -2.67 -16.83
C PRO A 128 14.06 -2.97 -17.51
N ASN A 129 13.00 -2.44 -16.97
CA ASN A 129 11.67 -2.54 -17.55
C ASN A 129 10.86 -1.27 -17.21
N LYS A 130 9.79 -1.04 -17.95
CA LYS A 130 8.94 0.16 -17.81
C LYS A 130 8.22 0.32 -16.47
N SER A 131 8.38 -0.61 -15.55
CA SER A 131 7.81 -0.45 -14.20
C SER A 131 8.67 0.44 -13.30
N PHE A 132 9.97 0.62 -13.60
CA PHE A 132 10.88 1.45 -12.81
C PHE A 132 11.89 2.25 -13.64
N VAL A 133 12.03 2.00 -14.96
CA VAL A 133 12.88 2.79 -15.86
C VAL A 133 12.01 3.34 -16.98
N ASP A 134 11.86 4.65 -17.05
CA ASP A 134 11.10 5.33 -18.09
C ASP A 134 11.51 6.80 -18.16
N ASN A 135 12.37 7.15 -19.12
CA ASN A 135 12.89 8.51 -19.32
C ASN A 135 11.77 9.54 -19.51
N SER A 136 10.64 9.15 -20.10
CA SER A 136 9.52 10.07 -20.34
C SER A 136 8.78 10.50 -19.08
N LYS A 137 9.03 9.82 -17.96
CA LYS A 137 8.41 10.06 -16.65
C LYS A 137 9.40 10.65 -15.64
N VAL A 138 10.55 11.07 -16.09
CA VAL A 138 11.55 11.77 -15.29
C VAL A 138 11.74 13.17 -15.90
N SER A 139 11.45 14.20 -15.12
CA SER A 139 11.67 15.59 -15.51
C SER A 139 13.08 16.02 -15.11
N ASP A 140 13.22 16.66 -13.95
CA ASP A 140 14.50 17.19 -13.47
C ASP A 140 15.27 16.16 -12.63
N HIS A 141 14.54 15.34 -11.86
CA HIS A 141 15.11 14.37 -10.93
C HIS A 141 14.38 13.02 -11.02
N HIS A 142 15.15 11.94 -11.01
CA HIS A 142 14.60 10.60 -10.92
C HIS A 142 14.07 10.28 -9.51
N ALA A 143 13.46 9.11 -9.33
CA ALA A 143 12.95 8.61 -8.05
C ALA A 143 14.02 8.64 -6.94
N ILE A 144 13.55 8.67 -5.69
CA ILE A 144 14.38 8.56 -4.50
C ILE A 144 14.89 7.13 -4.37
N ILE A 145 16.21 6.94 -4.44
CA ILE A 145 16.90 5.66 -4.30
C ILE A 145 18.20 5.82 -3.49
N PRO A 146 18.80 4.73 -3.00
CA PRO A 146 20.14 4.78 -2.42
C PRO A 146 21.20 5.22 -3.45
N THR A 147 22.23 5.88 -2.97
CA THR A 147 23.44 6.22 -3.74
C THR A 147 24.42 5.04 -3.75
N GLU A 148 25.59 5.23 -4.35
CA GLU A 148 26.72 4.30 -4.31
C GLU A 148 27.53 4.40 -3.02
N GLU A 149 27.22 5.38 -2.16
CA GLU A 149 27.90 5.58 -0.88
C GLU A 149 27.50 4.52 0.14
N ARG A 150 28.49 3.95 0.80
CA ARG A 150 28.27 2.96 1.86
C ARG A 150 27.66 3.62 3.10
N VAL A 151 26.59 3.02 3.62
CA VAL A 151 25.96 3.45 4.84
C VAL A 151 26.54 2.69 6.05
N PHE A 152 26.88 3.41 7.10
CA PHE A 152 27.11 2.87 8.43
C PHE A 152 25.85 3.10 9.25
N LEU A 153 25.02 2.07 9.41
CA LEU A 153 23.70 2.21 10.07
C LEU A 153 23.80 2.74 11.51
N GLY A 154 24.97 2.56 12.17
CA GLY A 154 25.23 3.11 13.49
C GLY A 154 25.34 4.63 13.52
N ASP A 155 25.66 5.28 12.39
CA ASP A 155 25.79 6.74 12.30
C ASP A 155 24.44 7.42 12.06
N LEU A 156 23.41 6.65 11.73
CA LEU A 156 22.07 7.14 11.52
C LEU A 156 21.27 7.12 12.82
N SER A 157 20.57 8.21 13.12
CA SER A 157 19.56 8.22 14.18
C SER A 157 18.42 7.23 13.88
N ASP A 158 17.64 6.85 14.89
CA ASP A 158 16.51 5.93 14.72
C ASP A 158 15.51 6.39 13.64
N LYS A 159 15.27 7.69 13.56
CA LYS A 159 14.36 8.27 12.55
C LYS A 159 14.96 8.19 11.15
N GLU A 160 16.24 8.49 11.01
CA GLU A 160 16.97 8.39 9.74
C GLU A 160 17.03 6.93 9.28
N ARG A 161 17.31 5.98 10.17
CA ARG A 161 17.28 4.54 9.84
C ARG A 161 15.94 4.08 9.33
N LYS A 162 14.84 4.51 9.96
CA LYS A 162 13.48 4.14 9.53
C LYS A 162 13.15 4.64 8.13
N ILE A 163 13.49 5.88 7.81
CA ILE A 163 13.26 6.44 6.47
C ILE A 163 14.19 5.78 5.45
N TYR A 164 15.47 5.58 5.80
CA TYR A 164 16.43 4.87 4.96
C TYR A 164 15.94 3.45 4.65
N ASP A 165 15.47 2.71 5.65
CA ASP A 165 14.93 1.36 5.49
C ASP A 165 13.74 1.31 4.50
N LEU A 166 12.80 2.27 4.58
CA LEU A 166 11.71 2.36 3.62
C LEU A 166 12.23 2.47 2.19
N VAL A 167 13.20 3.38 1.97
CA VAL A 167 13.74 3.62 0.62
C VAL A 167 14.51 2.42 0.11
N VAL A 168 15.40 1.82 0.94
CA VAL A 168 16.19 0.65 0.54
C VAL A 168 15.28 -0.55 0.24
N LYS A 169 14.32 -0.85 1.09
CA LYS A 169 13.38 -1.96 0.84
C LYS A 169 12.59 -1.76 -0.44
N ARG A 170 12.14 -0.53 -0.71
CA ARG A 170 11.42 -0.21 -1.95
C ARG A 170 12.31 -0.34 -3.17
N PHE A 171 13.53 0.17 -3.11
CA PHE A 171 14.56 0.04 -4.15
C PHE A 171 14.88 -1.42 -4.48
N LEU A 172 15.18 -2.24 -3.49
CA LEU A 172 15.45 -3.66 -3.69
C LEU A 172 14.22 -4.40 -4.23
N SER A 173 13.02 -4.01 -3.82
CA SER A 173 11.77 -4.66 -4.21
C SER A 173 11.46 -4.50 -5.70
N VAL A 174 11.71 -3.34 -6.30
CA VAL A 174 11.45 -3.14 -7.74
C VAL A 174 12.41 -3.95 -8.61
N LEU A 175 13.57 -4.34 -8.07
CA LEU A 175 14.56 -5.18 -8.74
C LEU A 175 14.30 -6.68 -8.57
N CYS A 176 13.42 -7.06 -7.64
CA CYS A 176 13.05 -8.45 -7.37
C CYS A 176 11.97 -8.96 -8.32
N PRO A 177 11.86 -10.29 -8.47
CA PRO A 177 10.74 -10.91 -9.18
C PRO A 177 9.39 -10.57 -8.54
N PRO A 178 8.30 -10.67 -9.30
CA PRO A 178 6.95 -10.45 -8.75
C PRO A 178 6.61 -11.47 -7.66
N PHE A 179 5.70 -11.09 -6.77
CA PHE A 179 4.99 -12.00 -5.90
C PHE A 179 4.01 -12.83 -6.73
N GLU A 180 4.11 -14.16 -6.64
CA GLU A 180 3.27 -15.09 -7.41
C GLU A 180 2.43 -15.93 -6.46
N TYR A 181 1.13 -16.02 -6.74
CA TYR A 181 0.18 -16.83 -5.97
C TYR A 181 -0.89 -17.42 -6.87
N GLU A 182 -1.42 -18.57 -6.47
CA GLU A 182 -2.60 -19.17 -7.06
C GLU A 182 -3.83 -18.68 -6.29
N GLN A 183 -4.77 -18.06 -6.99
CA GLN A 183 -6.07 -17.67 -6.46
C GLN A 183 -7.08 -18.75 -6.83
N THR A 184 -7.75 -19.34 -5.83
CA THR A 184 -8.85 -20.25 -6.01
C THR A 184 -10.15 -19.54 -5.65
N THR A 185 -11.12 -19.57 -6.54
CA THR A 185 -12.50 -19.10 -6.30
C THR A 185 -13.43 -20.28 -6.43
N ILE A 186 -14.18 -20.56 -5.37
CA ILE A 186 -15.18 -21.62 -5.31
C ILE A 186 -16.57 -20.96 -5.33
N LYS A 187 -17.48 -21.48 -6.16
CA LYS A 187 -18.87 -21.07 -6.18
C LYS A 187 -19.75 -22.27 -5.87
N GLY A 188 -20.60 -22.12 -4.86
CA GLY A 188 -21.59 -23.10 -4.46
C GLY A 188 -23.01 -22.54 -4.55
N VAL A 189 -23.98 -23.42 -4.71
CA VAL A 189 -25.41 -23.09 -4.72
C VAL A 189 -26.11 -23.96 -3.68
N CYS A 190 -26.88 -23.32 -2.80
CA CYS A 190 -27.73 -23.96 -1.80
C CYS A 190 -29.11 -23.35 -1.89
N GLU A 191 -30.14 -24.18 -2.16
CA GLU A 191 -31.53 -23.73 -2.26
C GLU A 191 -31.72 -22.52 -3.22
N GLY A 192 -30.98 -22.47 -4.35
CA GLY A 192 -31.03 -21.39 -5.30
C GLY A 192 -30.30 -20.11 -4.89
N GLU A 193 -29.68 -20.07 -3.72
CA GLU A 193 -28.81 -18.96 -3.29
C GLU A 193 -27.35 -19.28 -3.62
N THR A 194 -26.61 -18.25 -4.05
CA THR A 194 -25.20 -18.38 -4.43
C THR A 194 -24.28 -18.01 -3.29
N PHE A 195 -23.25 -18.80 -3.12
CA PHE A 195 -22.19 -18.58 -2.14
C PHE A 195 -20.82 -18.70 -2.79
N THR A 196 -19.84 -17.88 -2.35
CA THR A 196 -18.47 -17.97 -2.85
C THR A 196 -17.45 -17.99 -1.73
N ALA A 197 -16.34 -18.66 -1.98
CA ALA A 197 -15.14 -18.59 -1.17
C ALA A 197 -13.95 -18.23 -2.06
N ASN A 198 -13.03 -17.43 -1.53
CA ASN A 198 -11.77 -17.11 -2.18
C ASN A 198 -10.62 -17.50 -1.25
N GLY A 199 -9.57 -18.08 -1.80
CA GLY A 199 -8.33 -18.35 -1.09
C GLY A 199 -7.14 -18.16 -2.00
N ASN A 200 -5.99 -17.95 -1.39
CA ASN A 200 -4.75 -17.73 -2.11
C ASN A 200 -3.67 -18.67 -1.57
N LYS A 201 -2.95 -19.33 -2.47
CA LYS A 201 -1.78 -20.12 -2.14
C LYS A 201 -0.55 -19.44 -2.67
N ILE A 202 0.41 -19.15 -1.81
CA ILE A 202 1.67 -18.50 -2.21
C ILE A 202 2.51 -19.51 -3.00
N ASN A 203 2.92 -19.13 -4.22
CA ASN A 203 3.87 -19.89 -5.03
C ASN A 203 5.29 -19.33 -4.89
N LYS A 204 5.46 -17.99 -4.91
CA LYS A 204 6.74 -17.31 -4.72
C LYS A 204 6.54 -15.99 -3.99
N LEU A 205 7.32 -15.73 -2.96
CA LEU A 205 7.30 -14.46 -2.23
C LEU A 205 7.80 -13.28 -3.07
N GLY A 206 8.81 -13.52 -3.93
CA GLY A 206 9.37 -12.47 -4.77
C GLY A 206 9.80 -11.26 -3.95
N TRP A 207 9.41 -10.04 -4.38
CA TRP A 207 9.75 -8.79 -3.70
C TRP A 207 9.25 -8.70 -2.25
N ARG A 208 8.25 -9.49 -1.86
CA ARG A 208 7.74 -9.50 -0.48
C ARG A 208 8.73 -10.07 0.54
N GLU A 209 9.78 -10.78 0.09
CA GLU A 209 10.86 -11.22 0.97
C GLU A 209 11.60 -10.03 1.65
N ASN A 210 11.46 -8.81 1.13
CA ASN A 210 12.07 -7.59 1.69
C ASN A 210 11.28 -6.99 2.85
N TYR A 211 10.05 -7.47 3.07
CA TYR A 211 9.17 -6.99 4.13
C TYR A 211 8.87 -8.12 5.11
N THR A 212 8.62 -7.78 6.35
CA THR A 212 8.00 -8.73 7.29
C THR A 212 6.63 -9.09 6.72
N VAL A 213 6.36 -10.37 6.60
CA VAL A 213 5.05 -10.85 6.13
C VAL A 213 4.01 -10.32 7.10
N ASP A 214 3.06 -9.53 6.59
CA ASP A 214 1.95 -9.05 7.41
C ASP A 214 1.03 -10.27 7.66
N ASP A 215 0.98 -10.75 8.90
CA ASP A 215 0.16 -11.91 9.31
C ASP A 215 -1.35 -11.71 9.06
N ASN A 216 -1.76 -10.48 8.71
CA ASN A 216 -3.14 -10.16 8.36
C ASN A 216 -3.53 -10.53 6.92
N GLU A 217 -2.60 -10.82 6.04
CA GLU A 217 -2.93 -11.40 4.73
C GLU A 217 -2.99 -12.94 4.88
N THR A 218 -4.16 -13.46 5.20
CA THR A 218 -4.41 -14.90 5.24
C THR A 218 -4.25 -15.49 3.84
N TYR A 219 -3.11 -16.13 3.61
CA TYR A 219 -2.88 -16.98 2.44
C TYR A 219 -3.23 -18.43 2.80
N ASP A 220 -4.33 -18.62 3.56
CA ASP A 220 -4.84 -19.94 3.85
C ASP A 220 -5.35 -20.56 2.56
N GLY A 221 -4.67 -21.61 2.14
CA GLY A 221 -5.13 -22.39 0.99
C GLY A 221 -6.57 -22.82 1.20
N ILE A 222 -7.41 -22.64 0.21
CA ILE A 222 -8.76 -23.19 0.23
C ILE A 222 -8.62 -24.72 0.19
N ILE A 223 -9.48 -25.40 0.96
CA ILE A 223 -9.65 -26.85 0.88
C ILE A 223 -9.97 -27.22 -0.57
N ASP A 224 -9.27 -28.19 -1.12
CA ASP A 224 -9.55 -28.69 -2.47
C ASP A 224 -10.93 -29.34 -2.50
N VAL A 225 -11.80 -28.79 -3.33
CA VAL A 225 -13.13 -29.32 -3.62
C VAL A 225 -13.31 -29.43 -5.13
N ASN A 226 -14.18 -30.34 -5.56
CA ASN A 226 -14.45 -30.59 -6.97
C ASN A 226 -15.81 -30.05 -7.38
N VAL A 227 -15.95 -29.68 -8.65
CA VAL A 227 -17.25 -29.34 -9.22
C VAL A 227 -18.18 -30.56 -9.15
N GLY A 228 -19.39 -30.34 -8.67
CA GLY A 228 -20.38 -31.39 -8.44
C GLY A 228 -20.39 -31.95 -7.02
N GLU A 229 -19.37 -31.67 -6.22
CA GLU A 229 -19.28 -32.07 -4.83
C GLU A 229 -20.41 -31.42 -4.01
N VAL A 230 -20.97 -32.17 -3.08
CA VAL A 230 -22.06 -31.74 -2.18
C VAL A 230 -21.53 -31.66 -0.76
N LEU A 231 -21.65 -30.47 -0.17
CA LEU A 231 -21.21 -30.18 1.19
C LEU A 231 -22.42 -29.87 2.08
N ASN A 232 -22.46 -30.42 3.26
CA ASN A 232 -23.50 -30.05 4.24
C ASN A 232 -23.18 -28.68 4.86
N VAL A 233 -24.20 -27.83 4.97
CA VAL A 233 -24.08 -26.50 5.62
C VAL A 233 -24.23 -26.67 7.13
N GLU A 234 -23.12 -26.75 7.85
CA GLU A 234 -23.09 -26.97 9.31
C GLU A 234 -23.64 -25.76 10.09
N SER A 235 -23.36 -24.55 9.64
CA SER A 235 -23.81 -23.33 10.31
C SER A 235 -23.93 -22.15 9.39
N VAL A 236 -24.86 -21.25 9.67
CA VAL A 236 -25.05 -19.97 8.93
C VAL A 236 -25.01 -18.82 9.92
N LYS A 237 -24.03 -17.91 9.70
CA LYS A 237 -23.86 -16.70 10.53
C LYS A 237 -24.25 -15.46 9.76
N ILE A 238 -25.10 -14.62 10.36
CA ILE A 238 -25.38 -13.27 9.88
C ILE A 238 -24.49 -12.28 10.63
N GLU A 239 -23.72 -11.49 9.92
CA GLU A 239 -22.92 -10.39 10.49
C GLU A 239 -23.67 -9.07 10.26
N SER A 240 -24.05 -8.40 11.36
CA SER A 240 -24.63 -7.07 11.29
C SER A 240 -23.52 -6.02 11.40
N LYS A 241 -23.45 -5.13 10.42
CA LYS A 241 -22.48 -4.02 10.37
C LYS A 241 -23.23 -2.70 10.17
N LYS A 242 -22.67 -1.62 10.67
CA LYS A 242 -23.13 -0.26 10.39
C LYS A 242 -22.22 0.38 9.36
N THR A 243 -22.79 1.22 8.50
CA THR A 243 -22.00 2.12 7.67
C THR A 243 -21.36 3.19 8.52
N ASN A 244 -20.11 3.51 8.26
CA ASN A 244 -19.41 4.60 8.91
C ASN A 244 -19.43 5.85 8.01
N PRO A 245 -19.46 7.06 8.59
CA PRO A 245 -19.21 8.27 7.82
C PRO A 245 -17.80 8.25 7.22
N PRO A 246 -17.50 9.09 6.21
CA PRO A 246 -16.12 9.28 5.76
C PRO A 246 -15.21 9.63 6.92
N SER A 247 -14.01 9.06 6.96
CA SER A 247 -13.02 9.37 7.98
C SER A 247 -12.50 10.81 7.81
N TYR A 248 -12.14 11.45 8.90
CA TYR A 248 -11.36 12.68 8.84
C TYR A 248 -10.01 12.43 8.15
N LEU A 249 -9.44 13.48 7.57
CA LEU A 249 -8.12 13.40 6.96
C LEU A 249 -7.04 13.27 8.04
N ASN A 250 -5.99 12.52 7.71
CA ASN A 250 -4.69 12.61 8.36
C ASN A 250 -3.70 13.24 7.36
N GLU A 251 -2.44 13.47 7.75
CA GLU A 251 -1.49 14.12 6.84
C GLU A 251 -1.26 13.30 5.56
N ALA A 252 -1.23 11.98 5.63
CA ALA A 252 -1.06 11.13 4.44
C ALA A 252 -2.24 11.27 3.46
N THR A 253 -3.47 11.27 3.96
CA THR A 253 -4.66 11.45 3.13
C THR A 253 -4.82 12.89 2.65
N LEU A 254 -4.43 13.89 3.47
CA LEU A 254 -4.38 15.28 3.05
C LEU A 254 -3.39 15.50 1.90
N LEU A 255 -2.18 14.93 1.98
CA LEU A 255 -1.23 14.96 0.87
C LEU A 255 -1.81 14.35 -0.41
N THR A 256 -2.58 13.26 -0.29
CA THR A 256 -3.27 12.64 -1.42
C THR A 256 -4.29 13.57 -2.06
N GLU A 257 -5.13 14.23 -1.24
CA GLU A 257 -6.12 15.17 -1.76
C GLU A 257 -5.46 16.44 -2.34
N MET A 258 -4.37 16.93 -1.73
CA MET A 258 -3.61 18.05 -2.29
C MET A 258 -3.02 17.70 -3.66
N GLU A 259 -2.42 16.52 -3.80
CA GLU A 259 -1.87 16.06 -5.07
C GLU A 259 -2.96 15.91 -6.15
N LYS A 260 -4.05 15.24 -5.82
CA LYS A 260 -5.17 14.99 -6.72
C LYS A 260 -5.84 16.29 -7.22
N ASN A 261 -5.84 17.33 -6.39
CA ASN A 261 -6.43 18.62 -6.71
C ASN A 261 -5.39 19.67 -7.14
N ASN A 262 -4.14 19.28 -7.42
CA ASN A 262 -3.05 20.15 -7.83
C ASN A 262 -2.79 21.32 -6.83
N LEU A 263 -3.00 21.07 -5.54
CA LEU A 263 -2.72 22.06 -4.48
C LEU A 263 -1.26 21.96 -4.03
N GLY A 264 -0.52 23.01 -4.23
CA GLY A 264 0.91 23.06 -3.96
C GLY A 264 1.72 22.14 -4.87
N THR A 265 3.03 22.21 -4.75
CA THR A 265 4.01 21.35 -5.44
C THR A 265 4.61 20.35 -4.46
N VAL A 266 5.34 19.35 -4.97
CA VAL A 266 6.12 18.42 -4.13
C VAL A 266 6.99 19.16 -3.11
N ALA A 267 7.58 20.29 -3.50
CA ALA A 267 8.44 21.09 -2.64
C ALA A 267 7.69 21.88 -1.56
N THR A 268 6.41 22.22 -1.77
CA THR A 268 5.68 23.18 -0.93
C THR A 268 4.58 22.57 -0.07
N ARG A 269 4.07 21.37 -0.40
CA ARG A 269 2.95 20.76 0.34
C ARG A 269 3.22 20.60 1.83
N ALA A 270 4.42 20.14 2.20
CA ALA A 270 4.81 19.98 3.60
C ALA A 270 4.75 21.32 4.37
N ASP A 271 5.25 22.40 3.78
CA ASP A 271 5.24 23.73 4.38
C ASP A 271 3.82 24.31 4.47
N ILE A 272 2.96 24.03 3.48
CA ILE A 272 1.55 24.44 3.50
C ILE A 272 0.83 23.75 4.67
N ILE A 273 1.01 22.45 4.83
CA ILE A 273 0.39 21.69 5.94
C ILE A 273 0.89 22.22 7.28
N GLU A 274 2.22 22.41 7.43
CA GLU A 274 2.80 22.95 8.64
C GLU A 274 2.24 24.36 8.98
N LYS A 275 2.08 25.24 7.97
CA LYS A 275 1.47 26.56 8.16
C LYS A 275 0.02 26.49 8.64
N LEU A 276 -0.78 25.53 8.16
CA LEU A 276 -2.15 25.35 8.64
C LEU A 276 -2.20 25.06 10.15
N PHE A 277 -1.30 24.18 10.63
CA PHE A 277 -1.18 23.89 12.06
C PHE A 277 -0.63 25.06 12.86
N ASN A 278 0.48 25.67 12.43
CA ASN A 278 1.12 26.78 13.12
C ASN A 278 0.22 28.03 13.19
N SER A 279 -0.64 28.22 12.21
CA SER A 279 -1.64 29.30 12.20
C SER A 279 -2.92 28.95 12.97
N PHE A 280 -2.99 27.76 13.55
CA PHE A 280 -4.19 27.28 14.28
C PHE A 280 -5.46 27.27 13.42
N PHE A 281 -5.35 27.03 12.11
CA PHE A 281 -6.53 26.83 11.27
C PHE A 281 -7.03 25.39 11.36
N VAL A 282 -6.11 24.46 11.62
CA VAL A 282 -6.42 23.05 11.89
C VAL A 282 -5.69 22.58 13.15
N GLU A 283 -6.19 21.51 13.74
CA GLU A 283 -5.58 20.85 14.89
C GLU A 283 -5.57 19.33 14.69
N MET A 284 -4.63 18.65 15.36
CA MET A 284 -4.56 17.19 15.35
C MET A 284 -5.30 16.63 16.56
N LYS A 285 -6.29 15.73 16.32
CA LYS A 285 -6.99 14.97 17.36
C LYS A 285 -6.99 13.50 16.98
N ASN A 286 -6.46 12.63 17.83
CA ASN A 286 -6.42 11.18 17.59
C ASN A 286 -5.85 10.79 16.21
N LYS A 287 -4.79 11.46 15.75
CA LYS A 287 -4.19 11.32 14.42
C LYS A 287 -5.07 11.78 13.25
N GLU A 288 -6.14 12.49 13.52
CA GLU A 288 -7.06 13.08 12.53
C GLU A 288 -6.94 14.59 12.53
N ILE A 289 -7.08 15.20 11.36
CA ILE A 289 -7.01 16.65 11.17
C ILE A 289 -8.41 17.24 11.29
N HIS A 290 -8.60 18.13 12.25
CA HIS A 290 -9.85 18.82 12.48
C HIS A 290 -9.70 20.32 12.23
N ILE A 291 -10.70 20.93 11.58
CA ILE A 291 -10.74 22.38 11.42
C ILE A 291 -11.08 23.02 12.76
N THR A 292 -10.36 24.07 13.14
CA THR A 292 -10.63 24.87 14.35
C THR A 292 -11.74 25.91 14.11
N SER A 293 -12.21 26.57 15.17
CA SER A 293 -13.13 27.72 15.04
C SER A 293 -12.54 28.85 14.21
N LYS A 294 -11.24 29.13 14.39
CA LYS A 294 -10.50 30.11 13.58
C LYS A 294 -10.45 29.73 12.11
N GLY A 295 -10.16 28.45 11.81
CA GLY A 295 -10.15 27.94 10.44
C GLY A 295 -11.53 28.03 9.79
N ARG A 296 -12.60 27.76 10.53
CA ARG A 296 -13.97 27.87 10.04
C ARG A 296 -14.33 29.32 9.72
N GLN A 297 -14.00 30.26 10.60
CA GLN A 297 -14.21 31.69 10.36
C GLN A 297 -13.46 32.17 9.09
N LEU A 298 -12.21 31.72 8.88
CA LEU A 298 -11.47 32.05 7.66
C LEU A 298 -12.21 31.56 6.41
N LEU A 299 -12.70 30.30 6.43
CA LEU A 299 -13.49 29.76 5.32
C LEU A 299 -14.77 30.57 5.09
N ASP A 300 -15.46 30.98 6.14
CA ASP A 300 -16.70 31.75 6.01
C ASP A 300 -16.48 33.12 5.38
N LEU A 301 -15.33 33.75 5.67
CA LEU A 301 -14.91 35.04 5.12
C LEU A 301 -14.29 34.93 3.72
N ALA A 302 -13.82 33.75 3.31
CA ALA A 302 -13.19 33.57 2.01
C ALA A 302 -14.20 33.81 0.87
N PRO A 303 -13.79 34.46 -0.23
CA PRO A 303 -14.61 34.61 -1.42
C PRO A 303 -15.11 33.25 -1.94
N LYS A 304 -16.30 33.25 -2.58
CA LYS A 304 -16.90 32.00 -3.10
C LYS A 304 -16.01 31.30 -4.12
N ASP A 305 -15.22 32.03 -4.87
CA ASP A 305 -14.31 31.54 -5.91
C ASP A 305 -13.09 30.79 -5.33
N LEU A 306 -12.87 30.92 -4.01
CA LEU A 306 -11.80 30.24 -3.27
C LEU A 306 -12.32 29.08 -2.41
N LYS A 307 -13.58 28.77 -2.45
CA LYS A 307 -14.25 27.67 -1.71
C LYS A 307 -14.50 26.46 -2.64
#